data_987230645d8bb470389a62fd5a56f666
#
_entry.id   987230645d8bb470389a62fd5a56f666
#
_cell.length_a   1.000
_cell.length_b   1.000
_cell.length_c   1.000
_cell.angle_alpha   90.00
_cell.angle_beta   90.00
_cell.angle_gamma   90.00
#
_symmetry.space_group_name_H-M   'P 1'
#
loop_
_entity.id
_entity.type
_entity.pdbx_description
1 polymer ?
#
loop_
_entity_poly.entity_id
_entity_poly.type
_entity_poly.pdbx_seq_one_letter_code
_entity_poly.pdbx_strand_id
1 'polypeptide(L)'
;TDYEKGIKYPIADFEITPDVAIVDPELAETMPQKLVAHTGMDAMTHAIEAYVSTANCDFTDPLALHAIKMIQRDLVGSYNGDMEKRDNMHNAQCLAGMAFSNALLGIVHSMAHKTGAAFADYGAHIIHGAANAMYLPKVIAFNAKDETAKKRYGEIADFMGLGGDSLDEKVELLIKYLRGM
;
A
#
# COMPACT_ATOMS: atom_id res chain seq x y z
N THR A 1 15.13 12.86 5.21
CA THR A 1 15.85 12.36 6.41
C THR A 1 16.91 13.38 6.78
N ASP A 2 16.93 13.77 8.04
CA ASP A 2 18.03 14.53 8.65
C ASP A 2 19.05 13.51 9.14
N TYR A 3 20.15 13.38 8.42
CA TYR A 3 21.17 12.37 8.74
C TYR A 3 22.03 12.73 9.95
N GLU A 4 22.13 14.02 10.28
CA GLU A 4 22.87 14.46 11.47
C GLU A 4 22.11 14.12 12.75
N LYS A 5 20.78 14.20 12.73
CA LYS A 5 19.90 13.89 13.86
C LYS A 5 19.34 12.48 13.84
N GLY A 6 19.51 11.72 12.74
CA GLY A 6 18.92 10.41 12.55
C GLY A 6 17.39 10.42 12.50
N ILE A 7 16.76 11.53 12.10
CA ILE A 7 15.31 11.70 12.15
C ILE A 7 14.72 11.76 10.74
N LYS A 8 13.64 11.02 10.51
CA LYS A 8 12.77 11.18 9.34
C LYS A 8 11.63 12.14 9.65
N TYR A 9 11.59 13.25 8.92
CA TYR A 9 10.47 14.19 8.97
C TYR A 9 9.55 13.93 7.79
N PRO A 10 8.25 13.68 7.99
CA PRO A 10 7.28 13.78 6.92
C PRO A 10 7.16 15.24 6.50
N ILE A 11 7.30 15.51 5.21
CA ILE A 11 7.04 16.84 4.64
C ILE A 11 5.71 16.70 3.91
N ALA A 12 4.69 17.39 4.40
CA ALA A 12 3.37 17.40 3.83
C ALA A 12 2.83 18.83 3.86
N ASP A 13 2.68 19.43 2.69
CA ASP A 13 2.11 20.74 2.49
C ASP A 13 1.47 20.81 1.10
N PHE A 14 0.33 21.46 0.96
CA PHE A 14 -0.33 21.64 -0.34
C PHE A 14 0.52 22.46 -1.32
N GLU A 15 1.36 23.35 -0.83
CA GLU A 15 2.28 24.18 -1.62
C GLU A 15 3.34 23.35 -2.37
N ILE A 16 3.63 22.12 -1.93
CA ILE A 16 4.61 21.24 -2.59
C ILE A 16 3.94 20.20 -3.52
N THR A 17 2.63 20.29 -3.74
CA THR A 17 1.93 19.43 -4.68
C THR A 17 2.43 19.71 -6.10
N PRO A 18 2.92 18.70 -6.85
CA PRO A 18 3.42 18.92 -8.21
C PRO A 18 2.27 19.20 -9.18
N ASP A 19 2.50 20.09 -10.14
CA ASP A 19 1.55 20.36 -11.23
C ASP A 19 1.51 19.22 -12.25
N VAL A 20 2.62 18.49 -12.41
CA VAL A 20 2.77 17.38 -13.36
C VAL A 20 3.59 16.27 -12.73
N ALA A 21 3.14 15.04 -12.87
CA ALA A 21 3.90 13.83 -12.55
C ALA A 21 4.23 13.07 -13.85
N ILE A 22 5.51 12.81 -14.08
CA ILE A 22 5.98 11.97 -15.18
C ILE A 22 6.27 10.58 -14.61
N VAL A 23 5.47 9.59 -15.02
CA VAL A 23 5.60 8.20 -14.59
C VAL A 23 6.33 7.45 -15.69
N ASP A 24 7.64 7.24 -15.49
CA ASP A 24 8.51 6.58 -16.47
C ASP A 24 8.99 5.23 -15.94
N PRO A 25 8.45 4.10 -16.45
CA PRO A 25 8.81 2.76 -15.99
C PRO A 25 10.24 2.35 -16.38
N GLU A 26 10.85 2.97 -17.39
CA GLU A 26 12.24 2.66 -17.80
C GLU A 26 13.23 2.93 -16.68
N LEU A 27 12.96 3.92 -15.82
CA LEU A 27 13.79 4.23 -14.65
C LEU A 27 13.81 3.11 -13.60
N ALA A 28 12.90 2.16 -13.68
CA ALA A 28 12.81 1.00 -12.77
C ALA A 28 13.06 -0.34 -13.49
N GLU A 29 13.52 -0.34 -14.72
CA GLU A 29 13.77 -1.55 -15.49
C GLU A 29 14.76 -2.50 -14.78
N THR A 30 15.82 -1.94 -14.19
CA THR A 30 16.88 -2.69 -13.51
C THR A 30 16.60 -2.98 -12.04
N MET A 31 15.40 -2.70 -11.56
CA MET A 31 15.06 -2.86 -10.15
C MET A 31 15.11 -4.34 -9.73
N PRO A 32 15.86 -4.70 -8.65
CA PRO A 32 15.95 -6.07 -8.19
C PRO A 32 14.58 -6.63 -7.77
N GLN A 33 14.34 -7.92 -8.03
CA GLN A 33 13.08 -8.60 -7.71
C GLN A 33 12.61 -8.38 -6.26
N LYS A 34 13.54 -8.45 -5.31
CA LYS A 34 13.23 -8.20 -3.90
C LYS A 34 12.66 -6.80 -3.66
N LEU A 35 13.19 -5.80 -4.36
CA LEU A 35 12.70 -4.43 -4.26
C LEU A 35 11.32 -4.30 -4.94
N VAL A 36 11.11 -4.96 -6.08
CA VAL A 36 9.79 -5.02 -6.76
C VAL A 36 8.72 -5.55 -5.83
N ALA A 37 8.99 -6.65 -5.13
CA ALA A 37 8.04 -7.23 -4.16
C ALA A 37 7.73 -6.24 -3.02
N HIS A 38 8.77 -5.65 -2.41
CA HIS A 38 8.58 -4.74 -1.28
C HIS A 38 7.83 -3.47 -1.66
N THR A 39 8.21 -2.83 -2.78
CA THR A 39 7.55 -1.60 -3.23
C THR A 39 6.13 -1.87 -3.76
N GLY A 40 5.91 -3.04 -4.36
CA GLY A 40 4.57 -3.45 -4.80
C GLY A 40 3.62 -3.70 -3.62
N MET A 41 4.11 -4.33 -2.55
CA MET A 41 3.33 -4.49 -1.31
C MET A 41 3.12 -3.18 -0.57
N ASP A 42 4.06 -2.25 -0.68
CA ASP A 42 3.91 -0.88 -0.17
C ASP A 42 2.78 -0.15 -0.90
N ALA A 43 2.77 -0.20 -2.23
CA ALA A 43 1.70 0.37 -3.04
C ALA A 43 0.33 -0.26 -2.74
N MET A 44 0.25 -1.59 -2.52
CA MET A 44 -0.97 -2.27 -2.08
C MET A 44 -1.44 -1.73 -0.73
N THR A 45 -0.51 -1.53 0.21
CA THR A 45 -0.82 -1.00 1.54
C THR A 45 -1.31 0.45 1.45
N HIS A 46 -0.68 1.30 0.63
CA HIS A 46 -1.13 2.66 0.37
C HIS A 46 -2.58 2.69 -0.09
N ALA A 47 -2.92 1.88 -1.08
CA ALA A 47 -4.26 1.84 -1.65
C ALA A 47 -5.30 1.31 -0.65
N ILE A 48 -5.00 0.25 0.09
CA ILE A 48 -5.92 -0.32 1.09
C ILE A 48 -6.13 0.66 2.25
N GLU A 49 -5.07 1.28 2.78
CA GLU A 49 -5.19 2.24 3.88
C GLU A 49 -5.94 3.50 3.43
N ALA A 50 -5.67 4.02 2.23
CA ALA A 50 -6.41 5.15 1.67
C ALA A 50 -7.91 4.86 1.55
N TYR A 51 -8.26 3.66 1.06
CA TYR A 51 -9.66 3.26 0.93
C TYR A 51 -10.38 3.16 2.27
N VAL A 52 -9.74 2.60 3.30
CA VAL A 52 -10.35 2.41 4.64
C VAL A 52 -10.18 3.63 5.55
N SER A 53 -9.41 4.62 5.14
CA SER A 53 -9.20 5.85 5.92
C SER A 53 -10.51 6.56 6.26
N THR A 54 -10.57 7.21 7.41
CA THR A 54 -11.68 8.09 7.79
C THR A 54 -11.75 9.40 6.98
N ALA A 55 -10.66 9.72 6.24
CA ALA A 55 -10.60 10.85 5.32
C ALA A 55 -10.88 10.44 3.85
N ASN A 56 -11.38 9.23 3.61
CA ASN A 56 -11.79 8.78 2.27
C ASN A 56 -12.92 9.63 1.70
N CYS A 57 -13.00 9.68 0.38
CA CYS A 57 -14.08 10.38 -0.33
C CYS A 57 -14.29 9.80 -1.75
N ASP A 58 -15.33 10.24 -2.41
CA ASP A 58 -15.69 9.80 -3.77
C ASP A 58 -14.59 10.01 -4.82
N PHE A 59 -13.62 10.88 -4.56
CA PHE A 59 -12.46 11.10 -5.44
C PHE A 59 -11.30 10.15 -5.14
N THR A 60 -11.11 9.75 -3.89
CA THR A 60 -10.00 8.87 -3.49
C THR A 60 -10.34 7.39 -3.63
N ASP A 61 -11.59 7.01 -3.40
CA ASP A 61 -12.04 5.63 -3.41
C ASP A 61 -11.84 4.93 -4.78
N PRO A 62 -12.23 5.53 -5.92
CA PRO A 62 -12.01 4.91 -7.22
C PRO A 62 -10.52 4.71 -7.54
N LEU A 63 -9.67 5.68 -7.15
CA LEU A 63 -8.22 5.60 -7.36
C LEU A 63 -7.63 4.45 -6.54
N ALA A 64 -8.01 4.34 -5.27
CA ALA A 64 -7.55 3.30 -4.37
C ALA A 64 -7.98 1.90 -4.86
N LEU A 65 -9.25 1.70 -5.17
CA LEU A 65 -9.77 0.43 -5.68
C LEU A 65 -9.12 0.04 -7.01
N HIS A 66 -8.97 1.00 -7.93
CA HIS A 66 -8.34 0.71 -9.21
C HIS A 66 -6.86 0.32 -9.04
N ALA A 67 -6.13 1.01 -8.17
CA ALA A 67 -4.76 0.64 -7.81
C ALA A 67 -4.68 -0.78 -7.23
N ILE A 68 -5.55 -1.14 -6.29
CA ILE A 68 -5.64 -2.51 -5.72
C ILE A 68 -5.80 -3.54 -6.84
N LYS A 69 -6.71 -3.29 -7.80
CA LYS A 69 -6.98 -4.22 -8.89
C LYS A 69 -5.80 -4.38 -9.84
N MET A 70 -5.12 -3.29 -10.16
CA MET A 70 -3.92 -3.33 -11.00
C MET A 70 -2.80 -4.10 -10.30
N ILE A 71 -2.55 -3.82 -9.02
CA ILE A 71 -1.51 -4.51 -8.24
C ILE A 71 -1.82 -6.00 -8.12
N GLN A 72 -3.08 -6.37 -7.85
CA GLN A 72 -3.53 -7.77 -7.82
C GLN A 72 -3.20 -8.51 -9.11
N ARG A 73 -3.41 -7.86 -10.25
CA ARG A 73 -3.20 -8.43 -11.58
C ARG A 73 -1.72 -8.52 -11.97
N ASP A 74 -0.93 -7.50 -11.63
CA ASP A 74 0.33 -7.23 -12.30
C ASP A 74 1.58 -7.42 -11.40
N LEU A 75 1.45 -7.43 -10.07
CA LEU A 75 2.62 -7.49 -9.17
C LEU A 75 3.48 -8.73 -9.40
N VAL A 76 2.89 -9.91 -9.51
CA VAL A 76 3.62 -11.17 -9.70
C VAL A 76 4.33 -11.18 -11.06
N GLY A 77 3.68 -10.69 -12.11
CA GLY A 77 4.29 -10.55 -13.44
C GLY A 77 5.47 -9.59 -13.43
N SER A 78 5.30 -8.42 -12.82
CA SER A 78 6.36 -7.43 -12.63
C SER A 78 7.55 -7.99 -11.83
N TYR A 79 7.28 -8.76 -10.77
CA TYR A 79 8.32 -9.46 -10.00
C TYR A 79 9.11 -10.45 -10.87
N ASN A 80 8.45 -11.14 -11.78
CA ASN A 80 9.06 -12.11 -12.70
C ASN A 80 9.74 -11.46 -13.92
N GLY A 81 9.80 -10.13 -14.00
CA GLY A 81 10.52 -9.39 -15.02
C GLY A 81 9.70 -9.04 -16.27
N ASP A 82 8.37 -9.17 -16.24
CA ASP A 82 7.49 -8.70 -17.29
C ASP A 82 7.42 -7.16 -17.26
N MET A 83 7.96 -6.52 -18.30
CA MET A 83 8.08 -5.06 -18.36
C MET A 83 6.74 -4.37 -18.62
N GLU A 84 5.78 -5.00 -19.31
CA GLU A 84 4.41 -4.47 -19.43
C GLU A 84 3.72 -4.42 -18.07
N LYS A 85 3.91 -5.48 -17.26
CA LYS A 85 3.42 -5.52 -15.88
C LYS A 85 4.14 -4.52 -14.98
N ARG A 86 5.42 -4.28 -15.23
CA ARG A 86 6.20 -3.25 -14.52
C ARG A 86 5.65 -1.85 -14.78
N ASP A 87 5.32 -1.52 -16.02
CA ASP A 87 4.66 -0.27 -16.39
C ASP A 87 3.31 -0.11 -15.68
N ASN A 88 2.47 -1.14 -15.74
CA ASN A 88 1.20 -1.15 -15.03
C ASN A 88 1.37 -0.93 -13.52
N MET A 89 2.40 -1.52 -12.90
CA MET A 89 2.70 -1.32 -11.48
C MET A 89 3.13 0.11 -11.15
N HIS A 90 3.84 0.80 -12.07
CA HIS A 90 4.18 2.22 -11.92
C HIS A 90 2.93 3.09 -11.92
N ASN A 91 2.02 2.84 -12.86
CA ASN A 91 0.74 3.53 -12.90
C ASN A 91 -0.12 3.24 -11.65
N ALA A 92 -0.15 1.98 -11.19
CA ALA A 92 -0.88 1.59 -9.97
C ALA A 92 -0.34 2.30 -8.73
N GLN A 93 0.99 2.39 -8.59
CA GLN A 93 1.62 3.10 -7.48
C GLN A 93 1.30 4.59 -7.51
N CYS A 94 1.29 5.22 -8.68
CA CYS A 94 0.91 6.62 -8.84
C CYS A 94 -0.55 6.85 -8.41
N LEU A 95 -1.48 5.99 -8.85
CA LEU A 95 -2.89 6.05 -8.44
C LEU A 95 -3.06 5.87 -6.92
N ALA A 96 -2.35 4.90 -6.33
CA ALA A 96 -2.33 4.72 -4.87
C ALA A 96 -1.79 5.98 -4.17
N GLY A 97 -0.75 6.59 -4.73
CA GLY A 97 -0.17 7.85 -4.27
C GLY A 97 -1.17 9.01 -4.27
N MET A 98 -1.90 9.17 -5.37
CA MET A 98 -2.96 10.19 -5.48
C MET A 98 -4.09 9.94 -4.47
N ALA A 99 -4.46 8.68 -4.24
CA ALA A 99 -5.47 8.32 -3.26
C ALA A 99 -5.03 8.68 -1.84
N PHE A 100 -3.88 8.16 -1.36
CA PHE A 100 -3.45 8.38 0.02
C PHE A 100 -3.00 9.82 0.31
N SER A 101 -2.50 10.55 -0.68
CA SER A 101 -2.14 11.96 -0.49
C SER A 101 -3.34 12.84 -0.10
N ASN A 102 -4.55 12.40 -0.44
CA ASN A 102 -5.80 13.07 -0.10
C ASN A 102 -6.55 12.38 1.05
N ALA A 103 -6.57 11.04 1.08
CA ALA A 103 -7.26 10.25 2.11
C ALA A 103 -6.41 9.98 3.36
N LEU A 104 -5.12 10.28 3.32
CA LEU A 104 -4.14 9.94 4.35
C LEU A 104 -3.89 8.42 4.49
N LEU A 105 -3.00 8.05 5.40
CA LEU A 105 -2.63 6.68 5.72
C LEU A 105 -3.05 6.33 7.14
N GLY A 106 -2.90 5.06 7.51
CA GLY A 106 -3.37 4.54 8.79
C GLY A 106 -2.29 3.94 9.68
N ILE A 107 -2.69 2.92 10.43
CA ILE A 107 -1.88 2.27 11.46
C ILE A 107 -0.70 1.52 10.86
N VAL A 108 -0.84 0.89 9.68
CA VAL A 108 0.23 0.10 9.06
C VAL A 108 1.46 0.96 8.81
N HIS A 109 1.28 2.07 8.10
CA HIS A 109 2.38 3.00 7.81
C HIS A 109 2.96 3.64 9.07
N SER A 110 2.11 4.00 10.04
CA SER A 110 2.57 4.54 11.32
C SER A 110 3.47 3.56 12.05
N MET A 111 3.10 2.28 12.10
CA MET A 111 3.92 1.22 12.70
C MET A 111 5.21 0.97 11.91
N ALA A 112 5.13 0.87 10.58
CA ALA A 112 6.29 0.62 9.73
C ALA A 112 7.36 1.70 9.86
N HIS A 113 6.96 2.98 9.85
CA HIS A 113 7.87 4.11 10.05
C HIS A 113 8.56 4.06 11.42
N LYS A 114 7.80 3.82 12.49
CA LYS A 114 8.36 3.77 13.85
C LYS A 114 9.24 2.55 14.07
N THR A 115 8.86 1.40 13.55
CA THR A 115 9.67 0.17 13.65
C THR A 115 11.02 0.34 12.94
N GLY A 116 11.01 0.86 11.70
CA GLY A 116 12.25 1.11 10.97
C GLY A 116 13.20 2.08 11.70
N ALA A 117 12.67 3.09 12.39
CA ALA A 117 13.46 4.02 13.17
C ALA A 117 13.96 3.39 14.50
N ALA A 118 13.08 2.70 15.24
CA ALA A 118 13.39 2.17 16.57
C ALA A 118 14.44 1.04 16.56
N PHE A 119 14.53 0.29 15.46
CA PHE A 119 15.47 -0.84 15.35
C PHE A 119 16.70 -0.54 14.50
N ALA A 120 16.86 0.69 14.01
CA ALA A 120 18.02 1.10 13.23
C ALA A 120 19.34 0.92 14.01
N ASP A 121 19.35 1.26 15.28
CA ASP A 121 20.52 1.16 16.16
C ASP A 121 20.94 -0.29 16.49
N TYR A 122 20.03 -1.24 16.27
CA TYR A 122 20.31 -2.67 16.45
C TYR A 122 20.82 -3.35 15.17
N GLY A 123 21.17 -2.58 14.15
CA GLY A 123 21.63 -3.10 12.85
C GLY A 123 20.55 -3.78 12.01
N ALA A 124 19.29 -3.69 12.43
CA ALA A 124 18.18 -4.25 11.71
C ALA A 124 17.62 -3.23 10.69
N HIS A 125 18.06 -3.34 9.44
CA HIS A 125 17.49 -2.56 8.34
C HIS A 125 16.18 -3.20 7.86
N ILE A 126 15.07 -2.83 8.53
CA ILE A 126 13.75 -3.28 8.11
C ILE A 126 13.33 -2.44 6.91
N ILE A 127 13.24 -3.09 5.75
CA ILE A 127 12.78 -2.44 4.51
C ILE A 127 11.32 -2.04 4.69
N HIS A 128 10.98 -0.79 4.39
CA HIS A 128 9.67 -0.20 4.63
C HIS A 128 8.51 -1.02 4.06
N GLY A 129 8.56 -1.39 2.79
CA GLY A 129 7.51 -2.20 2.16
C GLY A 129 7.38 -3.61 2.77
N ALA A 130 8.47 -4.21 3.25
CA ALA A 130 8.40 -5.48 3.98
C ALA A 130 7.71 -5.32 5.34
N ALA A 131 7.99 -4.22 6.06
CA ALA A 131 7.29 -3.90 7.32
C ALA A 131 5.79 -3.71 7.07
N ASN A 132 5.42 -2.96 6.03
CA ASN A 132 4.03 -2.78 5.65
C ASN A 132 3.34 -4.12 5.34
N ALA A 133 3.96 -4.99 4.54
CA ALA A 133 3.44 -6.31 4.22
C ALA A 133 3.21 -7.19 5.47
N MET A 134 4.13 -7.12 6.45
CA MET A 134 4.00 -7.88 7.71
C MET A 134 2.89 -7.34 8.62
N TYR A 135 2.68 -6.03 8.65
CA TYR A 135 1.68 -5.40 9.53
C TYR A 135 0.28 -5.39 8.93
N LEU A 136 0.16 -5.24 7.61
CA LEU A 136 -1.12 -5.08 6.94
C LEU A 136 -2.17 -6.13 7.33
N PRO A 137 -1.92 -7.44 7.27
CA PRO A 137 -2.92 -8.45 7.67
C PRO A 137 -3.34 -8.35 9.14
N LYS A 138 -2.43 -7.94 10.01
CA LYS A 138 -2.69 -7.79 11.46
C LYS A 138 -3.53 -6.56 11.75
N VAL A 139 -3.23 -5.46 11.05
CA VAL A 139 -3.98 -4.20 11.19
C VAL A 139 -5.39 -4.35 10.61
N ILE A 140 -5.55 -5.06 9.48
CA ILE A 140 -6.89 -5.38 8.95
C ILE A 140 -7.71 -6.13 9.99
N ALA A 141 -7.16 -7.16 10.63
CA ALA A 141 -7.84 -7.92 11.69
C ALA A 141 -8.17 -7.06 12.92
N PHE A 142 -7.33 -6.07 13.23
CA PHE A 142 -7.58 -5.13 14.32
C PHE A 142 -8.68 -4.11 13.96
N ASN A 143 -8.57 -3.47 12.79
CA ASN A 143 -9.50 -2.44 12.34
C ASN A 143 -10.89 -3.02 12.04
N ALA A 144 -10.98 -4.28 11.57
CA ALA A 144 -12.26 -4.96 11.29
C ALA A 144 -13.12 -5.21 12.54
N LYS A 145 -12.66 -4.80 13.73
CA LYS A 145 -13.52 -4.72 14.94
C LYS A 145 -14.47 -3.53 14.89
N ASP A 146 -14.14 -2.51 14.11
CA ASP A 146 -15.05 -1.41 13.78
C ASP A 146 -15.90 -1.81 12.56
N GLU A 147 -17.21 -1.63 12.66
CA GLU A 147 -18.16 -2.05 11.62
C GLU A 147 -17.98 -1.30 10.30
N THR A 148 -17.60 -0.02 10.35
CA THR A 148 -17.36 0.79 9.15
C THR A 148 -16.12 0.29 8.41
N ALA A 149 -15.04 0.10 9.14
CA ALA A 149 -13.79 -0.44 8.57
C ALA A 149 -14.00 -1.87 8.02
N LYS A 150 -14.72 -2.72 8.78
CA LYS A 150 -15.07 -4.08 8.36
C LYS A 150 -15.81 -4.09 7.03
N LYS A 151 -16.82 -3.23 6.89
CA LYS A 151 -17.58 -3.10 5.64
C LYS A 151 -16.67 -2.72 4.47
N ARG A 152 -15.79 -1.73 4.66
CA ARG A 152 -14.87 -1.29 3.61
C ARG A 152 -13.85 -2.37 3.23
N TYR A 153 -13.35 -3.15 4.17
CA TYR A 153 -12.53 -4.34 3.83
C TYR A 153 -13.32 -5.40 3.07
N GLY A 154 -14.60 -5.60 3.41
CA GLY A 154 -15.49 -6.47 2.64
C GLY A 154 -15.68 -6.01 1.21
N GLU A 155 -15.86 -4.70 1.00
CA GLU A 155 -15.95 -4.08 -0.33
C GLU A 155 -14.66 -4.27 -1.15
N ILE A 156 -13.48 -4.17 -0.53
CA ILE A 156 -12.21 -4.51 -1.18
C ILE A 156 -12.20 -5.98 -1.61
N ALA A 157 -12.60 -6.90 -0.73
CA ALA A 157 -12.63 -8.33 -1.04
C ALA A 157 -13.58 -8.63 -2.21
N ASP A 158 -14.74 -8.00 -2.26
CA ASP A 158 -15.70 -8.10 -3.37
C ASP A 158 -15.09 -7.57 -4.67
N PHE A 159 -14.47 -6.40 -4.63
CA PHE A 159 -13.84 -5.77 -5.80
C PHE A 159 -12.68 -6.61 -6.34
N MET A 160 -11.93 -7.26 -5.46
CA MET A 160 -10.86 -8.20 -5.83
C MET A 160 -11.41 -9.55 -6.34
N GLY A 161 -12.69 -9.85 -6.11
CA GLY A 161 -13.30 -11.12 -6.50
C GLY A 161 -12.89 -12.30 -5.61
N LEU A 162 -12.64 -12.06 -4.32
CA LEU A 162 -12.15 -13.09 -3.41
C LEU A 162 -13.26 -14.04 -2.90
N GLY A 163 -14.53 -13.64 -3.02
CA GLY A 163 -15.68 -14.41 -2.54
C GLY A 163 -15.98 -14.12 -1.06
N GLY A 164 -16.77 -15.03 -0.47
CA GLY A 164 -17.27 -14.94 0.91
C GLY A 164 -18.73 -14.51 0.98
N ASP A 165 -19.51 -15.17 1.83
CA ASP A 165 -20.95 -14.94 1.98
C ASP A 165 -21.26 -13.94 3.11
N SER A 166 -20.32 -13.73 4.01
CA SER A 166 -20.42 -12.77 5.12
C SER A 166 -19.26 -11.78 5.14
N LEU A 167 -19.43 -10.63 5.83
CA LEU A 167 -18.36 -9.67 6.00
C LEU A 167 -17.14 -10.26 6.70
N ASP A 168 -17.35 -11.14 7.68
CA ASP A 168 -16.25 -11.79 8.39
C ASP A 168 -15.45 -12.69 7.45
N GLU A 169 -16.11 -13.51 6.64
CA GLU A 169 -15.46 -14.35 5.63
C GLU A 169 -14.70 -13.53 4.59
N LYS A 170 -15.28 -12.42 4.12
CA LYS A 170 -14.61 -11.51 3.18
C LYS A 170 -13.32 -10.93 3.75
N VAL A 171 -13.35 -10.48 5.00
CA VAL A 171 -12.17 -9.96 5.70
C VAL A 171 -11.12 -11.06 5.87
N GLU A 172 -11.52 -12.27 6.26
CA GLU A 172 -10.60 -13.42 6.38
C GLU A 172 -9.95 -13.78 5.04
N LEU A 173 -10.73 -13.79 3.96
CA LEU A 173 -10.22 -14.06 2.62
C LEU A 173 -9.26 -12.99 2.13
N LEU A 174 -9.54 -11.71 2.41
CA LEU A 174 -8.61 -10.62 2.14
C LEU A 174 -7.29 -10.79 2.90
N ILE A 175 -7.36 -11.07 4.20
CA ILE A 175 -6.17 -11.34 5.02
C ILE A 175 -5.38 -12.53 4.49
N LYS A 176 -6.06 -13.62 4.13
CA LYS A 176 -5.45 -14.82 3.56
C LYS A 176 -4.76 -14.55 2.24
N TYR A 177 -5.43 -13.79 1.35
CA TYR A 177 -4.87 -13.37 0.06
C TYR A 177 -3.57 -12.57 0.26
N LEU A 178 -3.60 -11.55 1.10
CA LEU A 178 -2.44 -10.69 1.37
C LEU A 178 -1.27 -11.42 2.03
N ARG A 179 -1.53 -12.47 2.80
CA ARG A 179 -0.47 -13.34 3.37
C ARG A 179 0.15 -14.28 2.35
N GLY A 180 -0.51 -14.50 1.23
CA GLY A 180 -0.03 -15.37 0.15
C GLY A 180 0.78 -14.63 -0.92
N MET A 181 0.78 -13.30 -0.87
CA MET A 181 1.59 -12.45 -1.75
C MET A 181 3.02 -12.34 -1.26
#